data_b22238bc574a87ada147358c8494daef
#
_entry.id   b22238bc574a87ada147358c8494daef
#
_cell.length_a   1.000
_cell.length_b   1.000
_cell.length_c   1.000
_cell.angle_alpha   90.00
_cell.angle_beta   90.00
_cell.angle_gamma   90.00
#
_symmetry.space_group_name_H-M   'P 1'
#
loop_
_entity.id
_entity.type
_entity.pdbx_description
1 polymer ?
#
loop_
_entity_poly.entity_id
_entity_poly.type
_entity_poly.pdbx_seq_one_letter_code
_entity_poly.pdbx_strand_id
1 'polypeptide(L)'
;MGALGETISGARILTQAKAAARSVVEEMRSTEDMVALCSGLLHCGPLPEKVREFGLSIAKLPIDQRHYWIGTFYTLMLPSKVRRDQATYFTPPHLAHAVLDLAIDAGFDLRSHDVLDPAAGGAAFLSTIAGRMLEAREEPGDIVYRLNGIEIDPGLARISEMLIEERLGGRFDRSVLAVGDALSMRPLAAYDLVIANPPYGRISPARAGEHWREIAHSGHINKYAVFTDLCFRVAKPHGLIALVIPSSFRAGPLYDRLRAYVRKRGQVLVIGSVNSRDGVFIDVAQDVSVLLVRKGNPHDARIPVAFPAIGTPGKGSEVRHHMLPPQPEHPWPTPMADEGLVGGATLSV
;
A
#
# COMPACT_ATOMS: atom_id res chain seq x y z
N MET A 1 7.91 4.05 26.61
CA MET A 1 7.23 2.80 27.04
C MET A 1 6.20 2.28 26.02
N GLY A 2 5.60 3.10 25.16
CA GLY A 2 4.58 2.64 24.20
C GLY A 2 5.09 1.77 23.05
N ALA A 3 6.19 2.15 22.40
CA ALA A 3 6.67 1.48 21.17
C ALA A 3 7.13 0.02 21.40
N LEU A 4 7.82 -0.25 22.52
CA LEU A 4 8.26 -1.61 22.87
C LEU A 4 7.07 -2.54 23.20
N GLY A 5 6.02 -1.99 23.82
CA GLY A 5 4.82 -2.76 24.15
C GLY A 5 4.00 -3.15 22.91
N GLU A 6 3.91 -2.28 21.91
CA GLU A 6 3.20 -2.57 20.64
C GLU A 6 3.96 -3.59 19.80
N THR A 7 5.30 -3.52 19.74
CA THR A 7 6.13 -4.48 19.00
C THR A 7 6.04 -5.89 19.59
N ILE A 8 6.07 -6.03 20.92
CA ILE A 8 5.91 -7.32 21.61
C ILE A 8 4.49 -7.88 21.39
N SER A 9 3.47 -7.04 21.44
CA SER A 9 2.08 -7.42 21.15
C SER A 9 1.92 -7.91 19.72
N GLY A 10 2.47 -7.20 18.72
CA GLY A 10 2.40 -7.58 17.30
C GLY A 10 3.08 -8.91 17.00
N ALA A 11 4.27 -9.17 17.55
CA ALA A 11 4.97 -10.44 17.38
C ALA A 11 4.18 -11.63 17.99
N ARG A 12 3.53 -11.39 19.14
CA ARG A 12 2.67 -12.39 19.79
C ARG A 12 1.44 -12.69 18.95
N ILE A 13 0.76 -11.68 18.41
CA ILE A 13 -0.41 -11.83 17.55
C ILE A 13 -0.02 -12.56 16.26
N LEU A 14 1.12 -12.23 15.65
CA LEU A 14 1.64 -12.95 14.47
C LEU A 14 1.86 -14.44 14.75
N THR A 15 2.44 -14.78 15.91
CA THR A 15 2.64 -16.16 16.32
C THR A 15 1.29 -16.89 16.44
N GLN A 16 0.30 -16.26 17.04
CA GLN A 16 -1.05 -16.81 17.17
C GLN A 16 -1.73 -16.95 15.80
N ALA A 17 -1.63 -15.95 14.92
CA ALA A 17 -2.16 -16.00 13.56
C ALA A 17 -1.54 -17.17 12.76
N LYS A 18 -0.21 -17.34 12.82
CA LYS A 18 0.50 -18.46 12.18
C LYS A 18 0.05 -19.82 12.74
N ALA A 19 -0.15 -19.93 14.06
CA ALA A 19 -0.63 -21.16 14.69
C ALA A 19 -2.08 -21.49 14.31
N ALA A 20 -2.95 -20.48 14.29
CA ALA A 20 -4.34 -20.59 13.86
C ALA A 20 -4.45 -21.00 12.39
N ALA A 21 -3.70 -20.36 11.49
CA ALA A 21 -3.70 -20.71 10.07
C ALA A 21 -3.23 -22.18 9.84
N ARG A 22 -2.14 -22.58 10.50
CA ARG A 22 -1.64 -23.97 10.41
C ARG A 22 -2.65 -25.01 10.89
N SER A 23 -3.47 -24.70 11.91
CA SER A 23 -4.43 -25.63 12.46
C SER A 23 -5.62 -25.93 11.54
N VAL A 24 -5.84 -25.11 10.52
CA VAL A 24 -7.00 -25.23 9.63
C VAL A 24 -6.63 -25.45 8.16
N VAL A 25 -5.40 -25.11 7.75
CA VAL A 25 -5.00 -25.11 6.34
C VAL A 25 -5.14 -26.47 5.65
N GLU A 26 -4.95 -27.57 6.36
CA GLU A 26 -5.08 -28.93 5.81
C GLU A 26 -6.55 -29.33 5.58
N GLU A 27 -7.48 -28.70 6.28
CA GLU A 27 -8.92 -28.92 6.16
C GLU A 27 -9.57 -28.01 5.12
N MET A 28 -8.88 -26.94 4.70
CA MET A 28 -9.39 -25.97 3.71
C MET A 28 -9.41 -26.58 2.31
N ARG A 29 -10.59 -26.65 1.72
CA ARG A 29 -10.81 -27.21 0.37
C ARG A 29 -11.07 -26.14 -0.68
N SER A 30 -11.43 -24.95 -0.26
CA SER A 30 -11.85 -23.87 -1.15
C SER A 30 -11.48 -22.48 -0.59
N THR A 31 -11.56 -21.48 -1.47
CA THR A 31 -11.47 -20.06 -1.07
C THR A 31 -12.62 -19.69 -0.16
N GLU A 32 -13.82 -20.26 -0.36
CA GLU A 32 -15.00 -20.02 0.45
C GLU A 32 -14.80 -20.44 1.90
N ASP A 33 -14.08 -21.55 2.16
CA ASP A 33 -13.76 -21.98 3.53
C ASP A 33 -12.90 -20.92 4.24
N MET A 34 -11.88 -20.38 3.55
CA MET A 34 -11.01 -19.35 4.09
C MET A 34 -11.78 -18.05 4.36
N VAL A 35 -12.66 -17.65 3.43
CA VAL A 35 -13.54 -16.49 3.59
C VAL A 35 -14.49 -16.66 4.76
N ALA A 36 -15.06 -17.85 4.94
CA ALA A 36 -15.95 -18.16 6.06
C ALA A 36 -15.25 -18.01 7.42
N LEU A 37 -13.99 -18.46 7.55
CA LEU A 37 -13.22 -18.26 8.77
C LEU A 37 -12.96 -16.77 9.06
N CYS A 38 -12.58 -15.99 8.05
CA CYS A 38 -12.39 -14.55 8.20
C CYS A 38 -13.69 -13.82 8.55
N SER A 39 -14.81 -14.22 7.95
CA SER A 39 -16.15 -13.74 8.30
C SER A 39 -16.51 -14.08 9.75
N GLY A 40 -16.17 -15.30 10.19
CA GLY A 40 -16.37 -15.71 11.58
C GLY A 40 -15.56 -14.89 12.58
N LEU A 41 -14.32 -14.51 12.23
CA LEU A 41 -13.48 -13.60 13.02
C LEU A 41 -14.09 -12.20 13.11
N LEU A 42 -14.71 -11.73 12.03
CA LEU A 42 -15.31 -10.41 11.95
C LEU A 42 -16.64 -10.32 12.73
N HIS A 43 -17.50 -11.35 12.60
CA HIS A 43 -18.88 -11.35 13.09
C HIS A 43 -19.11 -12.28 14.28
N CYS A 44 -18.04 -12.73 14.97
CA CYS A 44 -18.14 -13.61 16.14
C CYS A 44 -18.90 -14.93 15.85
N GLY A 45 -18.69 -15.49 14.66
CA GLY A 45 -19.27 -16.78 14.27
C GLY A 45 -18.60 -17.98 14.94
N PRO A 46 -19.10 -19.21 14.68
CA PRO A 46 -18.47 -20.43 15.16
C PRO A 46 -17.09 -20.62 14.50
N LEU A 47 -16.05 -20.83 15.31
CA LEU A 47 -14.66 -20.94 14.85
C LEU A 47 -13.95 -22.13 15.52
N PRO A 48 -13.02 -22.80 14.81
CA PRO A 48 -12.08 -23.74 15.43
C PRO A 48 -11.32 -23.10 16.59
N GLU A 49 -10.93 -23.91 17.58
CA GLU A 49 -10.40 -23.42 18.86
C GLU A 49 -9.25 -22.41 18.70
N LYS A 50 -8.22 -22.75 17.94
CA LYS A 50 -7.05 -21.86 17.73
C LYS A 50 -7.39 -20.58 16.95
N VAL A 51 -8.33 -20.66 16.00
CA VAL A 51 -8.82 -19.49 15.27
C VAL A 51 -9.64 -18.58 16.20
N ARG A 52 -10.42 -19.17 17.10
CA ARG A 52 -11.16 -18.42 18.12
C ARG A 52 -10.23 -17.74 19.13
N GLU A 53 -9.17 -18.41 19.59
CA GLU A 53 -8.14 -17.82 20.45
C GLU A 53 -7.45 -16.61 19.78
N PHE A 54 -7.09 -16.75 18.51
CA PHE A 54 -6.58 -15.64 17.71
C PHE A 54 -7.61 -14.51 17.61
N GLY A 55 -8.89 -14.83 17.32
CA GLY A 55 -9.99 -13.87 17.26
C GLY A 55 -10.14 -13.06 18.55
N LEU A 56 -10.09 -13.73 19.71
CA LEU A 56 -10.15 -13.06 21.02
C LEU A 56 -8.95 -12.11 21.24
N SER A 57 -7.80 -12.44 20.69
CA SER A 57 -6.60 -11.59 20.81
C SER A 57 -6.71 -10.31 19.98
N ILE A 58 -7.36 -10.36 18.82
CA ILE A 58 -7.53 -9.20 17.95
C ILE A 58 -8.80 -8.39 18.23
N ALA A 59 -9.81 -8.98 18.87
CA ALA A 59 -11.12 -8.34 19.11
C ALA A 59 -11.03 -7.01 19.89
N LYS A 60 -10.00 -6.86 20.75
CA LYS A 60 -9.78 -5.66 21.58
C LYS A 60 -8.93 -4.59 20.88
N LEU A 61 -8.42 -4.89 19.69
CA LEU A 61 -7.59 -3.95 18.94
C LEU A 61 -8.46 -2.88 18.26
N PRO A 62 -7.88 -1.69 18.00
CA PRO A 62 -8.50 -0.72 17.11
C PRO A 62 -8.87 -1.36 15.76
N ILE A 63 -9.93 -0.87 15.14
CA ILE A 63 -10.51 -1.46 13.93
C ILE A 63 -9.47 -1.62 12.80
N ASP A 64 -8.56 -0.64 12.59
CA ASP A 64 -7.50 -0.75 11.58
C ASP A 64 -6.54 -1.92 11.82
N GLN A 65 -6.16 -2.12 13.09
CA GLN A 65 -5.31 -3.24 13.47
C GLN A 65 -6.04 -4.58 13.34
N ARG A 66 -7.33 -4.62 13.71
CA ARG A 66 -8.15 -5.82 13.55
C ARG A 66 -8.29 -6.21 12.08
N HIS A 67 -8.58 -5.25 11.20
CA HIS A 67 -8.64 -5.46 9.75
C HIS A 67 -7.31 -5.98 9.19
N TYR A 68 -6.20 -5.36 9.57
CA TYR A 68 -4.87 -5.80 9.20
C TYR A 68 -4.61 -7.27 9.58
N TRP A 69 -4.99 -7.68 10.78
CA TRP A 69 -4.77 -9.04 11.24
C TRP A 69 -5.70 -10.07 10.61
N ILE A 70 -6.94 -9.70 10.30
CA ILE A 70 -7.87 -10.58 9.56
C ILE A 70 -7.36 -10.82 8.15
N GLY A 71 -6.97 -9.77 7.44
CA GLY A 71 -6.38 -9.90 6.12
C GLY A 71 -5.08 -10.71 6.15
N THR A 72 -4.19 -10.44 7.12
CA THR A 72 -2.96 -11.22 7.33
C THR A 72 -3.27 -12.70 7.54
N PHE A 73 -4.26 -13.03 8.36
CA PHE A 73 -4.67 -14.41 8.61
C PHE A 73 -5.10 -15.11 7.33
N TYR A 74 -5.88 -14.45 6.46
CA TYR A 74 -6.23 -14.98 5.15
C TYR A 74 -5.00 -15.36 4.33
N THR A 75 -4.02 -14.47 4.23
CA THR A 75 -2.82 -14.75 3.43
C THR A 75 -1.96 -15.84 4.02
N LEU A 76 -1.96 -16.02 5.34
CA LEU A 76 -1.24 -17.12 5.99
C LEU A 76 -1.82 -18.50 5.64
N MET A 77 -3.09 -18.57 5.26
CA MET A 77 -3.73 -19.79 4.77
C MET A 77 -3.43 -20.09 3.30
N LEU A 78 -3.02 -19.08 2.52
CA LEU A 78 -2.64 -19.30 1.12
C LEU A 78 -1.34 -20.10 0.99
N PRO A 79 -1.20 -20.96 -0.05
CA PRO A 79 0.06 -21.63 -0.34
C PRO A 79 1.23 -20.65 -0.49
N SER A 80 2.41 -21.00 0.01
CA SER A 80 3.59 -20.11 0.00
C SER A 80 3.99 -19.64 -1.40
N LYS A 81 3.73 -20.45 -2.44
CA LYS A 81 3.96 -20.08 -3.84
C LYS A 81 3.00 -18.97 -4.26
N VAL A 82 1.71 -19.10 -3.96
CA VAL A 82 0.67 -18.09 -4.30
C VAL A 82 0.99 -16.76 -3.61
N ARG A 83 1.32 -16.78 -2.31
CA ARG A 83 1.71 -15.57 -1.56
C ARG A 83 2.89 -14.84 -2.21
N ARG A 84 3.93 -15.57 -2.64
CA ARG A 84 5.10 -14.98 -3.30
C ARG A 84 4.79 -14.45 -4.70
N ASP A 85 4.00 -15.20 -5.48
CA ASP A 85 3.68 -14.85 -6.86
C ASP A 85 2.75 -13.62 -6.93
N GLN A 86 1.83 -13.52 -5.98
CA GLN A 86 0.93 -12.37 -5.84
C GLN A 86 1.58 -11.21 -5.10
N ALA A 87 2.70 -11.44 -4.39
CA ALA A 87 3.37 -10.45 -3.53
C ALA A 87 2.38 -9.77 -2.56
N THR A 88 1.50 -10.58 -1.95
CA THR A 88 0.40 -10.11 -1.10
C THR A 88 0.96 -9.72 0.28
N TYR A 89 1.41 -8.48 0.38
CA TYR A 89 1.88 -7.90 1.63
C TYR A 89 0.90 -6.82 2.06
N PHE A 90 0.33 -6.99 3.27
CA PHE A 90 -0.60 -6.00 3.80
C PHE A 90 0.13 -4.74 4.25
N THR A 91 -0.41 -3.61 3.86
CA THR A 91 0.05 -2.31 4.35
C THR A 91 -0.33 -2.16 5.83
N PRO A 92 0.63 -2.01 6.74
CA PRO A 92 0.31 -1.81 8.14
C PRO A 92 -0.47 -0.51 8.36
N PRO A 93 -1.36 -0.45 9.37
CA PRO A 93 -2.23 0.72 9.60
C PRO A 93 -1.47 2.04 9.72
N HIS A 94 -0.36 2.07 10.49
CA HIS A 94 0.44 3.28 10.65
C HIS A 94 1.01 3.81 9.33
N LEU A 95 1.38 2.92 8.41
CA LEU A 95 1.85 3.31 7.09
C LEU A 95 0.69 3.80 6.21
N ALA A 96 -0.48 3.15 6.27
CA ALA A 96 -1.66 3.57 5.53
C ALA A 96 -2.10 4.99 5.96
N HIS A 97 -2.14 5.26 7.26
CA HIS A 97 -2.42 6.59 7.80
C HIS A 97 -1.38 7.62 7.35
N ALA A 98 -0.09 7.31 7.46
CA ALA A 98 0.97 8.25 7.08
C ALA A 98 0.93 8.60 5.58
N VAL A 99 0.66 7.63 4.70
CA VAL A 99 0.53 7.88 3.26
C VAL A 99 -0.70 8.72 2.96
N LEU A 100 -1.81 8.48 3.66
CA LEU A 100 -3.03 9.27 3.51
C LEU A 100 -2.83 10.71 4.01
N ASP A 101 -2.17 10.90 5.15
CA ASP A 101 -1.87 12.25 5.69
C ASP A 101 -1.01 13.05 4.69
N LEU A 102 0.01 12.44 4.07
CA LEU A 102 0.79 13.08 3.02
C LEU A 102 -0.07 13.45 1.80
N ALA A 103 -1.05 12.63 1.43
CA ALA A 103 -1.96 12.95 0.33
C ALA A 103 -2.91 14.11 0.68
N ILE A 104 -3.41 14.16 1.92
CA ILE A 104 -4.24 15.26 2.43
C ILE A 104 -3.43 16.57 2.45
N ASP A 105 -2.21 16.55 2.96
CA ASP A 105 -1.31 17.71 2.97
C ASP A 105 -0.99 18.21 1.55
N ALA A 106 -0.99 17.28 0.59
CA ALA A 106 -0.85 17.61 -0.83
C ALA A 106 -2.16 18.04 -1.50
N GLY A 107 -3.27 18.17 -0.78
CA GLY A 107 -4.54 18.69 -1.28
C GLY A 107 -5.57 17.62 -1.68
N PHE A 108 -5.43 16.38 -1.21
CA PHE A 108 -6.51 15.40 -1.31
C PHE A 108 -7.67 15.85 -0.39
N ASP A 109 -8.85 16.01 -0.98
CA ASP A 109 -10.05 16.41 -0.24
C ASP A 109 -10.93 15.20 0.07
N LEU A 110 -11.08 14.89 1.35
CA LEU A 110 -11.92 13.80 1.86
C LEU A 110 -13.40 13.95 1.53
N ARG A 111 -13.87 15.15 1.15
CA ARG A 111 -15.30 15.46 0.95
C ARG A 111 -15.75 15.38 -0.49
N SER A 112 -14.83 15.54 -1.44
CA SER A 112 -15.21 15.67 -2.86
C SER A 112 -14.44 14.77 -3.81
N HIS A 113 -13.31 14.20 -3.38
CA HIS A 113 -12.42 13.47 -4.27
C HIS A 113 -12.73 11.98 -4.34
N ASP A 114 -12.54 11.41 -5.54
CA ASP A 114 -12.67 9.99 -5.84
C ASP A 114 -11.33 9.28 -5.71
N VAL A 115 -11.36 8.06 -5.20
CA VAL A 115 -10.18 7.25 -4.90
C VAL A 115 -10.19 5.93 -5.65
N LEU A 116 -9.02 5.51 -6.14
CA LEU A 116 -8.76 4.16 -6.61
C LEU A 116 -7.55 3.55 -5.90
N ASP A 117 -7.72 2.32 -5.41
CA ASP A 117 -6.61 1.40 -5.11
C ASP A 117 -6.61 0.27 -6.13
N PRO A 118 -5.71 0.29 -7.15
CA PRO A 118 -5.67 -0.75 -8.18
C PRO A 118 -5.03 -2.07 -7.72
N ALA A 119 -4.60 -2.17 -6.48
CA ALA A 119 -4.02 -3.36 -5.86
C ALA A 119 -4.48 -3.47 -4.40
N ALA A 120 -5.80 -3.45 -4.21
CA ALA A 120 -6.44 -3.18 -2.92
C ALA A 120 -6.06 -4.15 -1.80
N GLY A 121 -5.67 -5.39 -2.12
CA GLY A 121 -5.26 -6.36 -1.14
C GLY A 121 -6.30 -6.51 -0.01
N GLY A 122 -5.86 -6.37 1.24
CA GLY A 122 -6.74 -6.35 2.41
C GLY A 122 -7.44 -5.00 2.66
N ALA A 123 -7.60 -4.16 1.66
CA ALA A 123 -8.25 -2.86 1.70
C ALA A 123 -7.68 -1.87 2.75
N ALA A 124 -6.41 -2.00 3.12
CA ALA A 124 -5.81 -1.16 4.16
C ALA A 124 -5.95 0.34 3.87
N PHE A 125 -5.65 0.76 2.64
CA PHE A 125 -5.83 2.16 2.25
C PHE A 125 -7.31 2.56 2.20
N LEU A 126 -8.15 1.76 1.54
CA LEU A 126 -9.57 2.09 1.38
C LEU A 126 -10.30 2.15 2.73
N SER A 127 -10.02 1.21 3.64
CA SER A 127 -10.58 1.22 5.00
C SER A 127 -10.10 2.43 5.81
N THR A 128 -8.81 2.80 5.70
CA THR A 128 -8.26 4.00 6.36
C THR A 128 -8.91 5.27 5.82
N ILE A 129 -9.06 5.38 4.50
CA ILE A 129 -9.72 6.53 3.85
C ILE A 129 -11.19 6.61 4.26
N ALA A 130 -11.91 5.47 4.24
CA ALA A 130 -13.29 5.41 4.70
C ALA A 130 -13.44 5.92 6.15
N GLY A 131 -12.55 5.50 7.05
CA GLY A 131 -12.52 5.98 8.43
C GLY A 131 -12.33 7.51 8.53
N ARG A 132 -11.39 8.07 7.75
CA ARG A 132 -11.13 9.52 7.73
C ARG A 132 -12.27 10.31 7.08
N MET A 133 -12.97 9.76 6.09
CA MET A 133 -14.17 10.35 5.52
C MET A 133 -15.32 10.38 6.54
N LEU A 134 -15.52 9.30 7.31
CA LEU A 134 -16.49 9.28 8.43
C LEU A 134 -16.15 10.32 9.51
N GLU A 135 -14.88 10.46 9.89
CA GLU A 135 -14.40 11.51 10.81
C GLU A 135 -14.68 12.92 10.27
N ALA A 136 -14.59 13.10 8.94
CA ALA A 136 -14.98 14.34 8.25
C ALA A 136 -16.50 14.53 8.12
N ARG A 137 -17.30 13.62 8.70
CA ARG A 137 -18.77 13.60 8.72
C ARG A 137 -19.42 13.41 7.34
N GLU A 138 -18.74 12.64 6.48
CA GLU A 138 -19.35 12.16 5.24
C GLU A 138 -20.28 11.00 5.52
N GLU A 139 -21.37 10.91 4.77
CA GLU A 139 -22.33 9.81 4.90
C GLU A 139 -21.79 8.50 4.32
N PRO A 140 -21.96 7.35 5.00
CA PRO A 140 -21.45 6.05 4.52
C PRO A 140 -21.87 5.72 3.08
N GLY A 141 -23.10 6.07 2.70
CA GLY A 141 -23.61 5.88 1.35
C GLY A 141 -22.82 6.66 0.29
N ASP A 142 -22.45 7.91 0.57
CA ASP A 142 -21.67 8.74 -0.34
C ASP A 142 -20.21 8.27 -0.40
N ILE A 143 -19.65 7.82 0.73
CA ILE A 143 -18.30 7.27 0.79
C ILE A 143 -18.13 6.07 -0.15
N VAL A 144 -19.08 5.13 -0.15
CA VAL A 144 -19.04 3.93 -1.01
C VAL A 144 -18.94 4.29 -2.49
N TYR A 145 -19.60 5.37 -2.94
CA TYR A 145 -19.54 5.77 -4.35
C TYR A 145 -18.20 6.38 -4.76
N ARG A 146 -17.44 6.93 -3.81
CA ARG A 146 -16.14 7.57 -4.05
C ARG A 146 -14.95 6.64 -3.86
N LEU A 147 -15.13 5.48 -3.20
CA LEU A 147 -14.08 4.49 -3.03
C LEU A 147 -14.16 3.41 -4.11
N ASN A 148 -13.02 3.09 -4.70
CA ASN A 148 -12.90 2.04 -5.69
C ASN A 148 -11.62 1.23 -5.42
N GLY A 149 -11.72 -0.09 -5.49
CA GLY A 149 -10.61 -1.00 -5.35
C GLY A 149 -10.63 -2.08 -6.42
N ILE A 150 -9.47 -2.59 -6.78
CA ILE A 150 -9.33 -3.74 -7.67
C ILE A 150 -8.46 -4.76 -6.96
N GLU A 151 -8.93 -6.00 -6.89
CA GLU A 151 -8.21 -7.12 -6.31
C GLU A 151 -8.29 -8.34 -7.22
N ILE A 152 -7.15 -8.97 -7.48
CA ILE A 152 -7.08 -10.13 -8.39
C ILE A 152 -7.57 -11.42 -7.72
N ASP A 153 -7.38 -11.54 -6.40
CA ASP A 153 -7.84 -12.69 -5.63
C ASP A 153 -9.30 -12.51 -5.19
N PRO A 154 -10.24 -13.35 -5.66
CA PRO A 154 -11.65 -13.16 -5.37
C PRO A 154 -12.00 -13.34 -3.89
N GLY A 155 -11.27 -14.21 -3.16
CA GLY A 155 -11.48 -14.40 -1.73
C GLY A 155 -11.04 -13.19 -0.94
N LEU A 156 -9.87 -12.64 -1.28
CA LEU A 156 -9.36 -11.43 -0.65
C LEU A 156 -10.25 -10.22 -0.95
N ALA A 157 -10.72 -10.07 -2.18
CA ALA A 157 -11.66 -9.02 -2.55
C ALA A 157 -12.93 -9.08 -1.68
N ARG A 158 -13.50 -10.29 -1.49
CA ARG A 158 -14.68 -10.48 -0.67
C ARG A 158 -14.44 -10.15 0.81
N ILE A 159 -13.29 -10.53 1.36
CA ILE A 159 -12.91 -10.17 2.73
C ILE A 159 -12.75 -8.65 2.84
N SER A 160 -12.07 -8.03 1.90
CA SER A 160 -11.85 -6.59 1.88
C SER A 160 -13.16 -5.81 1.80
N GLU A 161 -14.12 -6.29 1.03
CA GLU A 161 -15.48 -5.72 1.02
C GLU A 161 -16.13 -5.80 2.41
N MET A 162 -16.09 -6.96 3.07
CA MET A 162 -16.62 -7.10 4.43
C MET A 162 -15.93 -6.19 5.46
N LEU A 163 -14.63 -5.97 5.34
CA LEU A 163 -13.89 -5.05 6.20
C LEU A 163 -14.33 -3.59 5.99
N ILE A 164 -14.60 -3.21 4.75
CA ILE A 164 -15.13 -1.86 4.43
C ILE A 164 -16.58 -1.74 4.91
N GLU A 165 -17.42 -2.75 4.71
CA GLU A 165 -18.79 -2.79 5.24
C GLU A 165 -18.81 -2.63 6.77
N GLU A 166 -17.91 -3.33 7.50
CA GLU A 166 -17.78 -3.15 8.94
C GLU A 166 -17.37 -1.72 9.31
N ARG A 167 -16.40 -1.15 8.58
CA ARG A 167 -15.94 0.22 8.78
C ARG A 167 -17.06 1.24 8.61
N LEU A 168 -17.91 1.05 7.62
CA LEU A 168 -19.00 1.95 7.26
C LEU A 168 -20.31 1.65 8.02
N GLY A 169 -20.33 0.60 8.83
CA GLY A 169 -21.47 0.24 9.67
C GLY A 169 -22.62 -0.47 8.95
N GLY A 170 -22.40 -1.00 7.73
CA GLY A 170 -23.45 -1.72 7.01
C GLY A 170 -23.06 -2.15 5.60
N ARG A 171 -23.99 -2.84 4.94
CA ARG A 171 -23.90 -3.24 3.54
C ARG A 171 -24.55 -2.18 2.64
N PHE A 172 -24.04 -2.09 1.42
CA PHE A 172 -24.48 -1.12 0.43
C PHE A 172 -24.83 -1.83 -0.88
N ASP A 173 -25.66 -1.18 -1.72
CA ASP A 173 -26.09 -1.72 -3.01
C ASP A 173 -24.95 -1.75 -4.05
N ARG A 174 -23.82 -1.08 -3.75
CA ARG A 174 -22.64 -1.05 -4.59
C ARG A 174 -21.44 -1.68 -3.88
N SER A 175 -20.71 -2.53 -4.58
CA SER A 175 -19.40 -3.02 -4.11
C SER A 175 -18.31 -1.98 -4.37
N VAL A 176 -17.45 -1.77 -3.37
CA VAL A 176 -16.23 -0.97 -3.48
C VAL A 176 -15.15 -1.73 -4.25
N LEU A 177 -15.13 -3.08 -4.12
CA LEU A 177 -14.12 -3.94 -4.71
C LEU A 177 -14.60 -4.56 -6.04
N ALA A 178 -13.79 -4.39 -7.09
CA ALA A 178 -13.91 -5.15 -8.34
C ALA A 178 -12.88 -6.29 -8.35
N VAL A 179 -13.34 -7.51 -8.66
CA VAL A 179 -12.45 -8.67 -8.82
C VAL A 179 -11.87 -8.66 -10.23
N GLY A 180 -10.53 -8.65 -10.34
CA GLY A 180 -9.88 -8.72 -11.64
C GLY A 180 -8.42 -8.29 -11.64
N ASP A 181 -7.77 -8.47 -12.79
CA ASP A 181 -6.41 -7.98 -13.03
C ASP A 181 -6.46 -6.51 -13.49
N ALA A 182 -6.04 -5.60 -12.62
CA ALA A 182 -6.02 -4.17 -12.90
C ALA A 182 -5.23 -3.80 -14.17
N LEU A 183 -4.19 -4.57 -14.51
CA LEU A 183 -3.40 -4.34 -15.73
C LEU A 183 -4.15 -4.66 -17.01
N SER A 184 -5.23 -5.44 -16.92
CA SER A 184 -6.11 -5.80 -18.07
C SER A 184 -7.26 -4.81 -18.29
N MET A 185 -7.45 -3.84 -17.38
CA MET A 185 -8.52 -2.85 -17.47
C MET A 185 -8.20 -1.75 -18.48
N ARG A 186 -9.25 -1.23 -19.14
CA ARG A 186 -9.12 -0.01 -19.95
C ARG A 186 -9.02 1.20 -19.01
N PRO A 187 -7.92 1.91 -19.03
CA PRO A 187 -7.74 3.04 -18.14
C PRO A 187 -8.62 4.22 -18.56
N LEU A 188 -9.42 4.72 -17.64
CA LEU A 188 -10.08 6.01 -17.75
C LEU A 188 -9.47 6.93 -16.70
N ALA A 189 -9.07 8.14 -17.07
CA ALA A 189 -8.58 9.15 -16.13
C ALA A 189 -9.77 9.67 -15.29
N ALA A 190 -10.03 9.03 -14.16
CA ALA A 190 -11.26 9.19 -13.40
C ALA A 190 -11.06 9.51 -11.92
N TYR A 191 -9.83 9.40 -11.37
CA TYR A 191 -9.61 9.47 -9.93
C TYR A 191 -8.74 10.65 -9.51
N ASP A 192 -9.13 11.30 -8.42
CA ASP A 192 -8.39 12.41 -7.82
C ASP A 192 -7.20 11.92 -7.01
N LEU A 193 -7.35 10.75 -6.35
CA LEU A 193 -6.26 10.03 -5.68
C LEU A 193 -6.20 8.59 -6.20
N VAL A 194 -5.02 8.19 -6.68
CA VAL A 194 -4.68 6.79 -6.91
C VAL A 194 -3.64 6.39 -5.88
N ILE A 195 -3.99 5.46 -5.00
CA ILE A 195 -3.15 5.04 -3.88
C ILE A 195 -2.94 3.53 -3.95
N ALA A 196 -1.70 3.06 -3.80
CA ALA A 196 -1.43 1.63 -3.87
C ALA A 196 -0.15 1.21 -3.15
N ASN A 197 -0.17 -0.03 -2.68
CA ASN A 197 1.02 -0.84 -2.40
C ASN A 197 1.07 -1.96 -3.45
N PRO A 198 1.57 -1.70 -4.68
CA PRO A 198 1.50 -2.63 -5.78
C PRO A 198 2.40 -3.85 -5.55
N PRO A 199 2.13 -5.00 -6.21
CA PRO A 199 2.99 -6.18 -6.10
C PRO A 199 4.39 -5.92 -6.67
N TYR A 200 5.46 -6.49 -6.03
CA TYR A 200 6.85 -6.16 -6.37
C TYR A 200 7.50 -7.12 -7.38
N GLY A 201 7.04 -8.29 -7.61
CA GLY A 201 7.64 -9.30 -8.46
C GLY A 201 7.90 -8.86 -9.92
N ARG A 202 8.56 -9.73 -10.69
CA ARG A 202 8.77 -9.54 -12.12
C ARG A 202 7.52 -9.88 -12.93
N ILE A 203 7.43 -9.29 -14.11
CA ILE A 203 6.35 -9.54 -15.07
C ILE A 203 6.94 -9.73 -16.48
N SER A 204 6.31 -10.56 -17.30
CA SER A 204 6.74 -10.75 -18.68
C SER A 204 6.35 -9.55 -19.56
N PRO A 205 7.10 -9.27 -20.64
CA PRO A 205 6.76 -8.20 -21.57
C PRO A 205 5.33 -8.28 -22.13
N ALA A 206 4.85 -9.49 -22.40
CA ALA A 206 3.49 -9.71 -22.92
C ALA A 206 2.39 -9.26 -21.95
N ARG A 207 2.63 -9.34 -20.63
CA ARG A 207 1.69 -8.91 -19.59
C ARG A 207 1.90 -7.47 -19.12
N ALA A 208 3.05 -6.88 -19.46
CA ALA A 208 3.40 -5.52 -19.02
C ALA A 208 2.77 -4.40 -19.85
N GLY A 209 2.06 -4.74 -20.93
CA GLY A 209 1.44 -3.80 -21.87
C GLY A 209 2.45 -3.18 -22.85
N GLU A 210 1.98 -2.32 -23.75
CA GLU A 210 2.80 -1.78 -24.85
C GLU A 210 3.89 -0.79 -24.38
N HIS A 211 3.62 -0.07 -23.30
CA HIS A 211 4.47 1.03 -22.80
C HIS A 211 5.61 0.59 -21.88
N TRP A 212 5.79 -0.70 -21.62
CA TRP A 212 6.80 -1.16 -20.66
C TRP A 212 8.23 -0.67 -20.98
N ARG A 213 8.54 -0.43 -22.26
CA ARG A 213 9.86 0.08 -22.67
C ARG A 213 10.15 1.51 -22.21
N GLU A 214 9.12 2.28 -21.89
CA GLU A 214 9.26 3.63 -21.34
C GLU A 214 9.64 3.61 -19.85
N ILE A 215 9.31 2.52 -19.14
CA ILE A 215 9.42 2.42 -17.67
C ILE A 215 10.45 1.41 -17.18
N ALA A 216 10.91 0.50 -18.04
CA ALA A 216 11.81 -0.58 -17.64
C ALA A 216 12.75 -1.01 -18.76
N HIS A 217 13.86 -1.64 -18.36
CA HIS A 217 14.78 -2.31 -19.27
C HIS A 217 14.33 -3.74 -19.56
N SER A 218 14.72 -4.27 -20.72
CA SER A 218 14.44 -5.66 -21.12
C SER A 218 15.03 -6.63 -20.08
N GLY A 219 14.24 -7.64 -19.69
CA GLY A 219 14.61 -8.60 -18.65
C GLY A 219 14.47 -8.09 -17.21
N HIS A 220 14.11 -6.82 -16.99
CA HIS A 220 13.99 -6.21 -15.67
C HIS A 220 12.66 -5.47 -15.46
N ILE A 221 11.58 -6.00 -16.02
CA ILE A 221 10.25 -5.43 -15.86
C ILE A 221 9.68 -5.88 -14.51
N ASN A 222 9.48 -4.94 -13.60
CA ASN A 222 8.85 -5.19 -12.31
C ASN A 222 7.37 -4.78 -12.33
N LYS A 223 6.54 -5.55 -11.62
CA LYS A 223 5.09 -5.26 -11.52
C LYS A 223 4.83 -3.84 -11.02
N TYR A 224 5.51 -3.40 -9.95
CA TYR A 224 5.29 -2.05 -9.41
C TYR A 224 5.58 -0.93 -10.42
N ALA A 225 6.53 -1.11 -11.36
CA ALA A 225 6.76 -0.12 -12.42
C ALA A 225 5.58 -0.06 -13.39
N VAL A 226 5.01 -1.21 -13.76
CA VAL A 226 3.81 -1.29 -14.61
C VAL A 226 2.58 -0.71 -13.90
N PHE A 227 2.43 -0.99 -12.60
CA PHE A 227 1.38 -0.37 -11.78
C PHE A 227 1.57 1.15 -11.65
N THR A 228 2.81 1.64 -11.59
CA THR A 228 3.08 3.09 -11.62
C THR A 228 2.55 3.71 -12.92
N ASP A 229 2.80 3.09 -14.08
CA ASP A 229 2.23 3.53 -15.36
C ASP A 229 0.69 3.50 -15.33
N LEU A 230 0.08 2.42 -14.84
CA LEU A 230 -1.36 2.33 -14.66
C LEU A 230 -1.89 3.49 -13.83
N CYS A 231 -1.28 3.78 -12.68
CA CYS A 231 -1.70 4.87 -11.80
C CYS A 231 -1.67 6.23 -12.52
N PHE A 232 -0.64 6.49 -13.34
CA PHE A 232 -0.60 7.70 -14.15
C PHE A 232 -1.71 7.74 -15.21
N ARG A 233 -2.10 6.60 -15.77
CA ARG A 233 -3.18 6.55 -16.76
C ARG A 233 -4.55 6.82 -16.16
N VAL A 234 -4.83 6.27 -14.96
CA VAL A 234 -6.15 6.36 -14.31
C VAL A 234 -6.35 7.60 -13.44
N ALA A 235 -5.29 8.26 -13.00
CA ALA A 235 -5.40 9.52 -12.28
C ALA A 235 -5.92 10.65 -13.20
N LYS A 236 -6.78 11.52 -12.68
CA LYS A 236 -7.21 12.76 -13.35
C LYS A 236 -6.00 13.68 -13.64
N PRO A 237 -6.08 14.63 -14.58
CA PRO A 237 -5.13 15.75 -14.62
C PRO A 237 -5.07 16.44 -13.23
N HIS A 238 -3.87 16.71 -12.75
CA HIS A 238 -3.60 17.24 -11.40
C HIS A 238 -3.96 16.32 -10.21
N GLY A 239 -4.48 15.11 -10.47
CA GLY A 239 -4.71 14.10 -9.44
C GLY A 239 -3.42 13.62 -8.79
N LEU A 240 -3.55 13.08 -7.58
CA LEU A 240 -2.45 12.57 -6.79
C LEU A 240 -2.24 11.08 -7.02
N ILE A 241 -0.98 10.66 -7.01
CA ILE A 241 -0.55 9.27 -7.10
C ILE A 241 0.34 9.00 -5.90
N ALA A 242 -0.12 8.13 -4.99
CA ALA A 242 0.58 7.75 -3.75
C ALA A 242 0.93 6.26 -3.78
N LEU A 243 2.20 5.94 -3.81
CA LEU A 243 2.69 4.58 -3.98
C LEU A 243 3.64 4.16 -2.86
N VAL A 244 3.48 2.94 -2.37
CA VAL A 244 4.46 2.26 -1.51
C VAL A 244 5.23 1.28 -2.39
N ILE A 245 6.49 1.59 -2.70
CA ILE A 245 7.31 0.84 -3.66
C ILE A 245 8.72 0.57 -3.10
N PRO A 246 9.44 -0.44 -3.62
CA PRO A 246 10.79 -0.76 -3.16
C PRO A 246 11.73 0.44 -3.25
N SER A 247 12.51 0.69 -2.19
CA SER A 247 13.46 1.82 -2.13
C SER A 247 14.54 1.76 -3.22
N SER A 248 14.78 0.59 -3.80
CA SER A 248 15.74 0.40 -4.90
C SER A 248 15.41 1.24 -6.14
N PHE A 249 14.14 1.66 -6.33
CA PHE A 249 13.78 2.52 -7.47
C PHE A 249 14.51 3.86 -7.44
N ARG A 250 14.91 4.36 -6.26
CA ARG A 250 15.57 5.66 -6.10
C ARG A 250 16.96 5.69 -6.68
N ALA A 251 17.75 4.65 -6.47
CA ALA A 251 19.17 4.65 -6.81
C ALA A 251 19.59 3.51 -7.74
N GLY A 252 18.79 2.45 -7.87
CA GLY A 252 19.14 1.32 -8.73
C GLY A 252 19.26 1.73 -10.20
N PRO A 253 20.33 1.29 -10.90
CA PRO A 253 20.57 1.67 -12.30
C PRO A 253 19.49 1.15 -13.26
N LEU A 254 18.82 0.06 -12.91
CA LEU A 254 17.75 -0.54 -13.72
C LEU A 254 16.42 0.21 -13.63
N TYR A 255 16.32 1.26 -12.81
CA TYR A 255 15.10 2.06 -12.58
C TYR A 255 15.22 3.50 -13.09
N ASP A 256 16.27 3.83 -13.82
CA ASP A 256 16.49 5.14 -14.46
C ASP A 256 15.31 5.52 -15.35
N ARG A 257 14.81 4.59 -16.18
CA ARG A 257 13.62 4.80 -17.04
C ARG A 257 12.38 5.10 -16.22
N LEU A 258 12.16 4.39 -15.11
CA LEU A 258 11.01 4.65 -14.24
C LEU A 258 11.11 6.05 -13.61
N ARG A 259 12.30 6.45 -13.14
CA ARG A 259 12.53 7.80 -12.60
C ARG A 259 12.26 8.87 -13.64
N ALA A 260 12.79 8.70 -14.85
CA ALA A 260 12.57 9.60 -15.98
C ALA A 260 11.08 9.69 -16.36
N TYR A 261 10.40 8.55 -16.40
CA TYR A 261 8.96 8.45 -16.68
C TYR A 261 8.14 9.25 -15.68
N VAL A 262 8.36 9.03 -14.37
CA VAL A 262 7.66 9.74 -13.29
C VAL A 262 7.86 11.25 -13.39
N ARG A 263 9.12 11.70 -13.54
CA ARG A 263 9.45 13.13 -13.65
C ARG A 263 8.87 13.81 -14.88
N LYS A 264 8.78 13.10 -15.98
CA LYS A 264 8.21 13.65 -17.22
C LYS A 264 6.69 13.85 -17.11
N ARG A 265 6.00 13.03 -16.29
CA ARG A 265 4.54 12.97 -16.25
C ARG A 265 3.92 13.62 -15.01
N GLY A 266 4.74 14.04 -14.05
CA GLY A 266 4.22 14.69 -12.85
C GLY A 266 5.27 15.35 -11.97
N GLN A 267 4.78 16.21 -11.10
CA GLN A 267 5.56 16.85 -10.06
C GLN A 267 5.72 15.90 -8.88
N VAL A 268 6.95 15.48 -8.60
CA VAL A 268 7.28 14.69 -7.40
C VAL A 268 7.16 15.61 -6.19
N LEU A 269 6.34 15.23 -5.21
CA LEU A 269 6.08 15.99 -4.00
C LEU A 269 6.82 15.40 -2.79
N VAL A 270 6.76 14.07 -2.66
CA VAL A 270 7.32 13.35 -1.50
C VAL A 270 8.04 12.08 -1.94
N ILE A 271 9.18 11.82 -1.30
CA ILE A 271 9.88 10.53 -1.31
C ILE A 271 10.13 10.15 0.14
N GLY A 272 9.17 9.47 0.77
CA GLY A 272 9.24 9.02 2.16
C GLY A 272 10.09 7.77 2.31
N SER A 273 10.92 7.70 3.35
CA SER A 273 11.65 6.48 3.73
C SER A 273 10.88 5.75 4.82
N VAL A 274 10.59 4.46 4.59
CA VAL A 274 9.94 3.59 5.58
C VAL A 274 11.00 2.69 6.19
N ASN A 275 11.20 2.80 7.50
CA ASN A 275 12.18 1.97 8.20
C ASN A 275 11.64 0.54 8.37
N SER A 276 12.17 -0.39 7.58
CA SER A 276 11.77 -1.81 7.62
C SER A 276 12.27 -2.55 8.87
N ARG A 277 13.20 -1.97 9.62
CA ARG A 277 13.77 -2.59 10.84
C ARG A 277 12.75 -2.80 11.97
N ASP A 278 11.62 -2.13 11.91
CA ASP A 278 10.57 -2.19 12.95
C ASP A 278 9.43 -3.18 12.62
N GLY A 279 9.68 -4.15 11.74
CA GLY A 279 8.68 -5.19 11.42
C GLY A 279 7.45 -4.68 10.67
N VAL A 280 7.62 -3.67 9.83
CA VAL A 280 6.55 -3.01 9.05
C VAL A 280 5.80 -4.00 8.15
N PHE A 281 6.51 -4.95 7.58
CA PHE A 281 5.90 -6.00 6.75
C PHE A 281 6.27 -7.39 7.27
N ILE A 282 5.29 -8.30 7.32
CA ILE A 282 5.50 -9.67 7.72
C ILE A 282 6.23 -10.41 6.60
N ASP A 283 7.37 -11.05 6.94
CA ASP A 283 8.19 -11.85 6.02
C ASP A 283 8.79 -11.08 4.81
N VAL A 284 8.94 -9.73 4.88
CA VAL A 284 9.61 -8.92 3.85
C VAL A 284 10.89 -8.30 4.39
N ALA A 285 12.00 -8.62 3.74
CA ALA A 285 13.31 -8.05 4.03
C ALA A 285 13.65 -6.80 3.17
N GLN A 286 12.70 -6.30 2.39
CA GLN A 286 12.95 -5.23 1.42
C GLN A 286 12.53 -3.86 1.96
N ASP A 287 13.45 -2.91 1.94
CA ASP A 287 13.16 -1.52 2.27
C ASP A 287 12.20 -0.92 1.24
N VAL A 288 11.21 -0.19 1.73
CA VAL A 288 10.21 0.48 0.90
C VAL A 288 10.27 2.00 1.07
N SER A 289 9.77 2.69 0.07
CA SER A 289 9.62 4.14 0.04
C SER A 289 8.20 4.51 -0.32
N VAL A 290 7.72 5.62 0.21
CA VAL A 290 6.49 6.27 -0.24
C VAL A 290 6.85 7.26 -1.33
N LEU A 291 6.20 7.15 -2.48
CA LEU A 291 6.30 8.09 -3.58
C LEU A 291 4.97 8.81 -3.74
N LEU A 292 4.94 10.14 -3.56
CA LEU A 292 3.77 10.97 -3.83
C LEU A 292 4.05 11.91 -5.00
N VAL A 293 3.20 11.87 -6.01
CA VAL A 293 3.34 12.64 -7.26
C VAL A 293 2.01 13.29 -7.60
N ARG A 294 2.04 14.54 -8.06
CA ARG A 294 0.91 15.18 -8.72
C ARG A 294 1.05 15.01 -10.23
N LYS A 295 0.08 14.34 -10.86
CA LYS A 295 0.07 14.15 -12.32
C LYS A 295 -0.07 15.48 -13.05
N GLY A 296 0.66 15.66 -14.15
CA GLY A 296 0.54 16.86 -14.99
C GLY A 296 1.86 17.28 -15.59
N ASN A 297 2.29 18.51 -15.32
CA ASN A 297 3.54 19.05 -15.84
C ASN A 297 4.76 18.25 -15.36
N PRO A 298 5.82 18.18 -16.17
CA PRO A 298 7.09 17.61 -15.75
C PRO A 298 7.57 18.22 -14.44
N HIS A 299 8.30 17.42 -13.65
CA HIS A 299 8.85 17.90 -12.38
C HIS A 299 9.76 19.11 -12.60
N ASP A 300 9.41 20.22 -11.98
CA ASP A 300 10.26 21.43 -11.97
C ASP A 300 11.43 21.19 -11.00
N ALA A 301 12.64 21.11 -11.55
CA ALA A 301 13.87 20.86 -10.77
C ALA A 301 14.18 21.97 -9.73
N ARG A 302 13.50 23.12 -9.81
CA ARG A 302 13.63 24.23 -8.85
C ARG A 302 12.71 24.04 -7.63
N ILE A 303 11.81 23.06 -7.67
CA ILE A 303 10.91 22.75 -6.55
C ILE A 303 11.53 21.62 -5.73
N PRO A 304 11.82 21.86 -4.45
CA PRO A 304 12.35 20.79 -3.59
C PRO A 304 11.29 19.73 -3.30
N VAL A 305 11.75 18.50 -3.17
CA VAL A 305 10.95 17.34 -2.78
C VAL A 305 11.10 17.12 -1.29
N ALA A 306 10.01 16.78 -0.61
CA ALA A 306 10.01 16.44 0.80
C ALA A 306 10.45 14.98 1.04
N PHE A 307 11.28 14.76 2.06
CA PHE A 307 11.83 13.46 2.44
C PHE A 307 11.51 13.14 3.91
N PRO A 308 10.27 12.78 4.25
CA PRO A 308 9.93 12.36 5.60
C PRO A 308 10.44 10.95 5.90
N ALA A 309 10.80 10.71 7.17
CA ALA A 309 10.93 9.36 7.72
C ALA A 309 9.54 8.90 8.20
N ILE A 310 9.09 7.74 7.74
CA ILE A 310 7.76 7.20 8.05
C ILE A 310 7.92 6.00 8.98
N GLY A 311 7.10 5.95 10.03
CA GLY A 311 7.01 4.77 10.91
C GLY A 311 7.77 4.86 12.23
N THR A 312 8.22 6.04 12.67
CA THR A 312 8.80 6.24 14.01
C THR A 312 7.83 7.07 14.87
N PRO A 313 6.93 6.46 15.67
CA PRO A 313 6.11 7.20 16.61
C PRO A 313 7.02 7.93 17.64
N GLY A 314 6.83 9.24 17.81
CA GLY A 314 7.44 10.02 18.89
C GLY A 314 8.76 10.73 18.58
N LYS A 315 9.36 10.55 17.43
CA LYS A 315 10.36 11.49 16.89
C LYS A 315 9.63 12.39 15.90
N GLY A 316 9.41 13.65 16.23
CA GLY A 316 9.07 14.67 15.26
C GLY A 316 10.13 14.60 14.15
N SER A 317 9.83 13.89 13.07
CA SER A 317 10.76 13.73 11.97
C SER A 317 10.83 15.08 11.26
N GLU A 318 11.96 15.75 11.40
CA GLU A 318 12.27 16.93 10.60
C GLU A 318 12.14 16.52 9.12
N VAL A 319 11.18 17.11 8.42
CA VAL A 319 10.98 16.84 7.00
C VAL A 319 12.10 17.56 6.25
N ARG A 320 13.03 16.79 5.71
CA ARG A 320 14.11 17.34 4.89
C ARG A 320 13.61 17.60 3.48
N HIS A 321 14.12 18.65 2.87
CA HIS A 321 13.79 19.01 1.49
C HIS A 321 15.05 19.00 0.63
N HIS A 322 15.01 18.29 -0.48
CA HIS A 322 16.13 18.19 -1.42
C HIS A 322 15.65 18.37 -2.86
N MET A 323 16.53 18.94 -3.67
CA MET A 323 16.33 18.96 -5.12
C MET A 323 16.60 17.58 -5.71
N LEU A 324 15.80 17.18 -6.70
CA LEU A 324 16.15 16.02 -7.51
C LEU A 324 17.27 16.39 -8.48
N PRO A 325 18.17 15.44 -8.83
CA PRO A 325 19.21 15.66 -9.82
C PRO A 325 18.64 16.20 -11.13
N PRO A 326 19.34 17.08 -11.85
CA PRO A 326 18.87 17.61 -13.14
C PRO A 326 18.60 16.51 -14.17
N GLN A 327 19.46 15.51 -14.25
CA GLN A 327 19.31 14.37 -15.14
C GLN A 327 18.30 13.38 -14.56
N PRO A 328 17.23 13.04 -15.29
CA PRO A 328 16.15 12.17 -14.79
C PRO A 328 16.62 10.77 -14.40
N GLU A 329 17.64 10.26 -15.07
CA GLU A 329 18.22 8.93 -14.86
C GLU A 329 19.08 8.82 -13.61
N HIS A 330 19.60 9.93 -13.09
CA HIS A 330 20.47 9.93 -11.92
C HIS A 330 19.74 9.43 -10.67
N PRO A 331 20.47 8.82 -9.73
CA PRO A 331 19.92 8.40 -8.45
C PRO A 331 19.26 9.55 -7.69
N TRP A 332 18.10 9.29 -7.14
CA TRP A 332 17.42 10.25 -6.27
C TRP A 332 17.99 10.18 -4.84
N PRO A 333 18.05 11.31 -4.13
CA PRO A 333 18.65 11.37 -2.81
C PRO A 333 18.04 10.36 -1.84
N THR A 334 18.86 9.89 -0.91
CA THR A 334 18.43 9.15 0.28
C THR A 334 18.89 9.99 1.46
N PRO A 335 18.03 10.83 2.05
CA PRO A 335 18.39 11.52 3.28
C PRO A 335 18.55 10.46 4.35
N MET A 336 19.80 10.26 4.80
CA MET A 336 20.08 9.41 5.94
C MET A 336 19.56 10.12 7.20
N ALA A 337 18.89 9.39 8.09
CA ALA A 337 18.73 9.84 9.46
C ALA A 337 20.14 10.11 10.02
N ASP A 338 20.30 11.16 10.83
CA ASP A 338 21.56 11.51 11.47
C ASP A 338 22.12 10.35 12.29
N GLU A 339 22.85 9.45 11.64
CA GLU A 339 23.99 8.78 12.24
C GLU A 339 25.18 9.65 11.84
N GLY A 340 25.80 10.26 12.85
CA GLY A 340 26.77 11.33 12.77
C GLY A 340 27.66 11.28 11.53
N LEU A 341 27.85 12.43 10.94
CA LEU A 341 28.81 12.72 9.89
C LEU A 341 30.13 11.97 10.12
N VAL A 342 30.30 10.85 9.44
CA VAL A 342 31.62 10.28 9.22
C VAL A 342 31.87 10.34 7.72
N GLY A 343 32.71 11.28 7.35
CA GLY A 343 33.49 11.25 6.14
C GLY A 343 32.79 11.66 4.87
N GLY A 344 32.95 12.90 4.49
CA GLY A 344 32.63 13.46 3.19
C GLY A 344 33.07 12.58 2.01
N ALA A 345 32.10 12.33 1.15
CA ALA A 345 32.32 12.22 -0.26
C ALA A 345 31.55 13.36 -0.91
N THR A 346 32.18 14.52 -0.93
CA THR A 346 31.92 15.54 -1.95
C THR A 346 32.20 14.89 -3.29
N LEU A 347 31.12 14.55 -4.00
CA LEU A 347 31.20 14.39 -5.45
C LEU A 347 31.38 15.80 -6.02
N SER A 348 32.64 16.20 -6.15
CA SER A 348 33.02 17.29 -7.00
C SER A 348 33.06 16.80 -8.45
N VAL A 349 32.26 17.49 -9.31
CA VAL A 349 32.30 17.65 -10.77
C VAL A 349 32.22 16.39 -11.60
#